data_3c07910ddbacc1ba70404af59c42d412
#
_entry.id   3c07910ddbacc1ba70404af59c42d412
#
_cell.length_a   1.000
_cell.length_b   1.000
_cell.length_c   1.000
_cell.angle_alpha   90.00
_cell.angle_beta   90.00
_cell.angle_gamma   90.00
#
_symmetry.space_group_name_H-M   'P 1'
#
loop_
_entity.id
_entity.type
_entity.pdbx_description
1 polymer ?
#
loop_
_entity_poly.entity_id
_entity_poly.type
_entity_poly.pdbx_seq_one_letter_code
_entity_poly.pdbx_strand_id
1 'polypeptide(L)'
;MNLIAIIIGCLAGIGMGFLIPTIPYTASNYLAIGIVAAMDTVIGGFASNLKGTFDIKVFVSGFITNTLLAILLTFIGQRLNVDIYLAAIIVFVGRMLSNLGIIRRIYLERLEQKKPAHRRKIDTEKNVKVAEDEPKII
;
A
#
# COMPACT_ATOMS: atom_id res chain seq x y z
N MET A 1 -14.74 -11.01 2.03
CA MET A 1 -14.50 -10.17 0.82
C MET A 1 -14.41 -11.11 -0.36
N ASN A 2 -15.31 -11.00 -1.31
CA ASN A 2 -15.44 -11.99 -2.38
C ASN A 2 -14.32 -11.83 -3.40
N LEU A 3 -13.40 -12.80 -3.47
CA LEU A 3 -12.30 -12.84 -4.43
C LEU A 3 -12.80 -12.63 -5.88
N ILE A 4 -13.98 -13.18 -6.18
CA ILE A 4 -14.65 -13.03 -7.48
C ILE A 4 -14.94 -11.56 -7.81
N ALA A 5 -15.43 -10.77 -6.84
CA ALA A 5 -15.70 -9.34 -7.05
C ALA A 5 -14.43 -8.54 -7.37
N ILE A 6 -13.31 -8.89 -6.73
CA ILE A 6 -12.01 -8.27 -6.99
C ILE A 6 -11.53 -8.59 -8.40
N ILE A 7 -11.62 -9.87 -8.81
CA ILE A 7 -11.22 -10.31 -10.14
C ILE A 7 -12.08 -9.62 -11.21
N ILE A 8 -13.40 -9.58 -11.02
CA ILE A 8 -14.32 -8.89 -11.97
C ILE A 8 -13.98 -7.40 -12.06
N GLY A 9 -13.74 -6.72 -10.92
CA GLY A 9 -13.34 -5.32 -10.89
C GLY A 9 -12.02 -5.05 -11.61
N CYS A 10 -11.02 -5.90 -11.42
CA CYS A 10 -9.74 -5.80 -12.12
C CYS A 10 -9.88 -6.02 -13.64
N LEU A 11 -10.64 -7.05 -14.06
CA LEU A 11 -10.89 -7.31 -15.48
C LEU A 11 -11.67 -6.19 -16.15
N ALA A 12 -12.70 -5.66 -15.47
CA ALA A 12 -13.47 -4.52 -15.96
C ALA A 12 -12.59 -3.26 -16.08
N GLY A 13 -11.72 -2.99 -15.10
CA GLY A 13 -10.79 -1.86 -15.13
C GLY A 13 -9.76 -1.96 -16.26
N ILE A 14 -9.19 -3.14 -16.48
CA ILE A 14 -8.28 -3.40 -17.61
C ILE A 14 -9.02 -3.21 -18.93
N GLY A 15 -10.22 -3.78 -19.08
CA GLY A 15 -11.04 -3.64 -20.28
C GLY A 15 -11.39 -2.19 -20.61
N MET A 16 -11.79 -1.41 -19.59
CA MET A 16 -12.01 0.04 -19.75
C MET A 16 -10.73 0.78 -20.16
N GLY A 17 -9.58 0.42 -19.58
CA GLY A 17 -8.29 1.03 -19.91
C GLY A 17 -7.94 0.92 -21.40
N PHE A 18 -8.26 -0.18 -22.04
CA PHE A 18 -8.05 -0.36 -23.49
C PHE A 18 -9.03 0.43 -24.37
N LEU A 19 -10.20 0.80 -23.84
CA LEU A 19 -11.22 1.56 -24.57
C LEU A 19 -11.00 3.08 -24.48
N ILE A 20 -10.19 3.54 -23.52
CA ILE A 20 -9.93 4.97 -23.33
C ILE A 20 -8.93 5.45 -24.38
N PRO A 21 -9.26 6.48 -25.18
CA PRO A 21 -8.32 7.08 -26.13
C PRO A 21 -7.13 7.72 -25.40
N THR A 22 -6.07 7.99 -26.14
CA THR A 22 -4.85 8.61 -25.61
C THR A 22 -5.15 9.87 -24.80
N ILE A 23 -4.75 9.87 -23.53
CA ILE A 23 -5.03 10.97 -22.60
C ILE A 23 -4.15 12.16 -22.95
N PRO A 24 -4.70 13.38 -23.07
CA PRO A 24 -3.92 14.57 -23.33
C PRO A 24 -2.89 14.79 -22.22
N TYR A 25 -1.69 15.24 -22.57
CA TYR A 25 -0.59 15.46 -21.62
C TYR A 25 -0.99 16.35 -20.43
N THR A 26 -1.84 17.35 -20.68
CA THR A 26 -2.36 18.26 -19.63
C THR A 26 -3.21 17.54 -18.57
N ALA A 27 -3.92 16.48 -18.95
CA ALA A 27 -4.76 15.70 -18.04
C ALA A 27 -3.97 14.52 -17.40
N SER A 28 -2.84 14.14 -17.98
CA SER A 28 -2.05 12.99 -17.57
C SER A 28 -1.56 13.11 -16.12
N ASN A 29 -1.07 14.28 -15.71
CA ASN A 29 -0.58 14.53 -14.35
C ASN A 29 -1.70 14.37 -13.30
N TYR A 30 -2.90 14.88 -13.59
CA TYR A 30 -4.05 14.73 -12.68
C TYR A 30 -4.49 13.28 -12.56
N LEU A 31 -4.49 12.57 -13.67
CA LEU A 31 -4.84 11.14 -13.65
C LEU A 31 -3.79 10.33 -12.90
N ALA A 32 -2.51 10.56 -13.16
CA ALA A 32 -1.42 9.87 -12.49
C ALA A 32 -1.48 10.05 -10.97
N ILE A 33 -1.61 11.28 -10.48
CA ILE A 33 -1.68 11.54 -9.05
C ILE A 33 -2.97 10.98 -8.44
N GLY A 34 -4.09 11.02 -9.15
CA GLY A 34 -5.35 10.42 -8.71
C GLY A 34 -5.24 8.90 -8.54
N ILE A 35 -4.60 8.21 -9.49
CA ILE A 35 -4.34 6.77 -9.39
C ILE A 35 -3.43 6.46 -8.19
N VAL A 36 -2.35 7.21 -8.00
CA VAL A 36 -1.43 7.00 -6.87
C VAL A 36 -2.14 7.24 -5.53
N ALA A 37 -2.95 8.29 -5.41
CA ALA A 37 -3.74 8.56 -4.21
C ALA A 37 -4.78 7.45 -3.93
N ALA A 38 -5.41 6.91 -4.98
CA ALA A 38 -6.33 5.78 -4.86
C ALA A 38 -5.61 4.53 -4.37
N MET A 39 -4.46 4.21 -4.96
CA MET A 39 -3.64 3.05 -4.57
C MET A 39 -3.17 3.17 -3.11
N ASP A 40 -2.70 4.35 -2.68
CA ASP A 40 -2.31 4.60 -1.28
C ASP A 40 -3.45 4.27 -0.32
N THR A 41 -4.66 4.74 -0.64
CA THR A 41 -5.83 4.50 0.19
C THR A 41 -6.21 3.01 0.24
N VAL A 42 -6.18 2.32 -0.90
CA VAL A 42 -6.49 0.88 -0.95
C VAL A 42 -5.48 0.07 -0.14
N ILE A 43 -4.17 0.34 -0.29
CA ILE A 43 -3.11 -0.36 0.46
C ILE A 43 -3.22 -0.04 1.96
N GLY A 44 -3.50 1.22 2.32
CA GLY A 44 -3.73 1.63 3.71
C GLY A 44 -4.96 0.96 4.32
N GLY A 45 -6.06 0.88 3.60
CA GLY A 45 -7.27 0.18 4.00
C GLY A 45 -7.04 -1.33 4.20
N PHE A 46 -6.26 -1.94 3.31
CA PHE A 46 -5.89 -3.35 3.45
C PHE A 46 -5.01 -3.59 4.68
N ALA A 47 -4.03 -2.73 4.94
CA ALA A 47 -3.20 -2.80 6.14
C ALA A 47 -4.05 -2.66 7.43
N SER A 48 -5.00 -1.73 7.46
CA SER A 48 -5.94 -1.53 8.58
C SER A 48 -6.84 -2.75 8.79
N ASN A 49 -7.31 -3.37 7.71
CA ASN A 49 -8.10 -4.59 7.78
C ASN A 49 -7.32 -5.75 8.36
N LEU A 50 -6.06 -5.92 8.00
CA LEU A 50 -5.18 -6.95 8.57
C LEU A 50 -4.90 -6.72 10.07
N LYS A 51 -4.84 -5.46 10.51
CA LYS A 51 -4.72 -5.07 11.92
C LYS A 51 -6.02 -5.25 12.72
N GLY A 52 -7.17 -5.45 12.06
CA GLY A 52 -8.48 -5.48 12.70
C GLY A 52 -9.02 -4.11 13.11
N THR A 53 -8.47 -3.02 12.56
CA THR A 53 -8.86 -1.63 12.87
C THR A 53 -9.51 -0.93 11.68
N PHE A 54 -10.02 -1.68 10.71
CA PHE A 54 -10.63 -1.11 9.51
C PHE A 54 -11.98 -0.47 9.83
N ASP A 55 -12.11 0.81 9.46
CA ASP A 55 -13.36 1.57 9.52
C ASP A 55 -13.65 2.14 8.13
N ILE A 56 -14.82 1.82 7.60
CA ILE A 56 -15.25 2.24 6.27
C ILE A 56 -15.42 3.77 6.17
N LYS A 57 -15.82 4.44 7.24
CA LYS A 57 -15.99 5.89 7.25
C LYS A 57 -14.62 6.59 7.15
N VAL A 58 -13.64 6.09 7.91
CA VAL A 58 -12.26 6.57 7.87
C VAL A 58 -11.65 6.29 6.49
N PHE A 59 -11.90 5.11 5.93
CA PHE A 59 -11.43 4.74 4.59
C PHE A 59 -11.98 5.67 3.50
N VAL A 60 -13.30 5.88 3.46
CA VAL A 60 -13.95 6.71 2.44
C VAL A 60 -13.58 8.19 2.60
N SER A 61 -13.59 8.72 3.82
CA SER A 61 -13.20 10.10 4.07
C SER A 61 -11.74 10.34 3.71
N GLY A 62 -10.85 9.42 4.07
CA GLY A 62 -9.43 9.47 3.70
C GLY A 62 -9.22 9.43 2.19
N PHE A 63 -9.95 8.56 1.48
CA PHE A 63 -9.89 8.50 0.01
C PHE A 63 -10.26 9.84 -0.63
N ILE A 64 -11.40 10.42 -0.24
CA ILE A 64 -11.88 11.69 -0.77
C ILE A 64 -10.89 12.81 -0.45
N THR A 65 -10.46 12.93 0.80
CA THR A 65 -9.55 13.99 1.24
C THR A 65 -8.20 13.90 0.54
N ASN A 66 -7.61 12.71 0.45
CA ASN A 66 -6.32 12.51 -0.21
C ASN A 66 -6.40 12.83 -1.71
N THR A 67 -7.49 12.42 -2.37
CA THR A 67 -7.70 12.68 -3.80
C THR A 67 -7.88 14.17 -4.06
N LEU A 68 -8.71 14.85 -3.27
CA LEU A 68 -8.92 16.30 -3.40
C LEU A 68 -7.64 17.09 -3.15
N LEU A 69 -6.89 16.73 -2.11
CA LEU A 69 -5.61 17.38 -1.82
C LEU A 69 -4.60 17.15 -2.94
N ALA A 70 -4.52 15.96 -3.49
CA ALA A 70 -3.64 15.63 -4.60
C ALA A 70 -3.96 16.45 -5.86
N ILE A 71 -5.25 16.55 -6.22
CA ILE A 71 -5.72 17.38 -7.34
C ILE A 71 -5.39 18.85 -7.10
N LEU A 72 -5.67 19.36 -5.91
CA LEU A 72 -5.40 20.76 -5.54
C LEU A 72 -3.90 21.10 -5.65
N LEU A 73 -3.03 20.23 -5.10
CA LEU A 73 -1.58 20.41 -5.19
C LEU A 73 -1.09 20.39 -6.63
N THR A 74 -1.63 19.48 -7.45
CA THR A 74 -1.29 19.42 -8.88
C THR A 74 -1.72 20.69 -9.60
N PHE A 75 -2.92 21.19 -9.32
CA PHE A 75 -3.43 22.45 -9.89
C PHE A 75 -2.55 23.65 -9.51
N ILE A 76 -2.22 23.79 -8.23
CA ILE A 76 -1.34 24.88 -7.75
C ILE A 76 0.04 24.76 -8.39
N GLY A 77 0.62 23.55 -8.45
CA GLY A 77 1.90 23.31 -9.09
C GLY A 77 1.93 23.76 -10.54
N GLN A 78 0.91 23.38 -11.32
CA GLN A 78 0.80 23.79 -12.72
C GLN A 78 0.65 25.31 -12.87
N ARG A 79 -0.07 25.98 -11.96
CA ARG A 79 -0.20 27.44 -11.98
C ARG A 79 1.12 28.17 -11.65
N LEU A 80 1.94 27.59 -10.79
CA LEU A 80 3.24 28.13 -10.39
C LEU A 80 4.39 27.63 -11.29
N ASN A 81 4.11 26.80 -12.28
CA ASN A 81 5.11 26.14 -13.12
C ASN A 81 6.16 25.37 -12.28
N VAL A 82 5.70 24.68 -11.24
CA VAL A 82 6.51 23.86 -10.32
C VAL A 82 5.91 22.46 -10.22
N ASP A 83 6.74 21.43 -10.27
CA ASP A 83 6.31 20.04 -10.21
C ASP A 83 5.94 19.58 -8.79
N ILE A 84 5.02 20.31 -8.15
CA ILE A 84 4.53 19.98 -6.78
C ILE A 84 3.89 18.60 -6.74
N TYR A 85 3.30 18.11 -7.84
CA TYR A 85 2.70 16.77 -7.90
C TYR A 85 3.72 15.67 -7.64
N LEU A 86 5.00 15.86 -8.00
CA LEU A 86 6.06 14.88 -7.71
C LEU A 86 6.29 14.74 -6.21
N ALA A 87 6.25 15.83 -5.46
CA ALA A 87 6.35 15.78 -4.00
C ALA A 87 5.18 14.98 -3.40
N ALA A 88 3.95 15.18 -3.90
CA ALA A 88 2.80 14.41 -3.46
C ALA A 88 2.94 12.92 -3.79
N ILE A 89 3.44 12.56 -4.98
CA ILE A 89 3.74 11.17 -5.36
C ILE A 89 4.73 10.54 -4.37
N ILE A 90 5.82 11.22 -4.05
CA ILE A 90 6.84 10.72 -3.11
C ILE A 90 6.21 10.41 -1.74
N VAL A 91 5.35 11.29 -1.23
CA VAL A 91 4.65 11.09 0.05
C VAL A 91 3.72 9.87 -0.02
N PHE A 92 2.89 9.75 -1.07
CA PHE A 92 2.00 8.60 -1.22
C PHE A 92 2.76 7.29 -1.37
N VAL A 93 3.80 7.27 -2.19
CA VAL A 93 4.65 6.07 -2.38
C VAL A 93 5.33 5.67 -1.06
N GLY A 94 5.85 6.64 -0.30
CA GLY A 94 6.44 6.39 1.02
C GLY A 94 5.43 5.75 1.99
N ARG A 95 4.18 6.24 2.01
CA ARG A 95 3.09 5.66 2.81
C ARG A 95 2.72 4.25 2.34
N MET A 96 2.63 4.04 1.02
CA MET A 96 2.37 2.71 0.45
C MET A 96 3.45 1.70 0.85
N LEU A 97 4.73 2.08 0.76
CA LEU A 97 5.85 1.22 1.17
C LEU A 97 5.80 0.90 2.67
N SER A 98 5.49 1.88 3.52
CA SER A 98 5.29 1.67 4.96
C SER A 98 4.15 0.69 5.23
N ASN A 99 2.99 0.89 4.60
CA ASN A 99 1.84 0.00 4.74
C ASN A 99 2.14 -1.42 4.23
N LEU A 100 2.89 -1.54 3.13
CA LEU A 100 3.34 -2.83 2.60
C LEU A 100 4.27 -3.56 3.58
N GLY A 101 5.15 -2.82 4.26
CA GLY A 101 5.98 -3.35 5.35
C GLY A 101 5.14 -3.95 6.49
N ILE A 102 4.07 -3.26 6.89
CA ILE A 102 3.13 -3.73 7.91
C ILE A 102 2.41 -5.00 7.43
N ILE A 103 1.89 -5.00 6.21
CA ILE A 103 1.20 -6.14 5.60
C ILE A 103 2.12 -7.37 5.60
N ARG A 104 3.36 -7.20 5.13
CA ARG A 104 4.36 -8.27 5.10
C ARG A 104 4.63 -8.83 6.49
N ARG A 105 4.82 -7.96 7.48
CA ARG A 105 5.08 -8.37 8.87
C ARG A 105 3.93 -9.20 9.42
N ILE A 106 2.69 -8.72 9.32
CA ILE A 106 1.51 -9.44 9.83
C ILE A 106 1.35 -10.79 9.12
N TYR A 107 1.62 -10.83 7.81
CA TYR A 107 1.52 -12.07 7.04
C TYR A 107 2.55 -13.11 7.49
N LEU A 108 3.79 -12.70 7.72
CA LEU A 108 4.85 -13.58 8.21
C LEU A 108 4.54 -14.09 9.63
N GLU A 109 4.10 -13.21 10.53
CA GLU A 109 3.69 -13.58 11.89
C GLU A 109 2.56 -14.63 11.88
N ARG A 110 1.56 -14.48 11.00
CA ARG A 110 0.48 -15.47 10.84
C ARG A 110 0.97 -16.80 10.29
N LEU A 111 1.96 -16.80 9.39
CA LEU A 111 2.56 -18.04 8.89
C LEU A 111 3.33 -18.77 9.98
N GLU A 112 4.07 -18.06 10.82
CA GLU A 112 4.79 -18.65 11.96
C GLU A 112 3.83 -19.24 12.99
N GLN A 113 2.71 -18.57 13.27
CA GLN A 113 1.69 -19.09 14.17
C GLN A 113 1.03 -20.38 13.67
N LYS A 114 0.99 -20.59 12.36
CA LYS A 114 0.46 -21.84 11.76
C LYS A 114 1.43 -23.02 11.84
N LYS A 115 2.72 -22.79 12.17
CA LYS A 115 3.67 -23.90 12.39
C LYS A 115 3.27 -24.70 13.63
N PRO A 116 3.29 -26.06 13.59
CA PRO A 116 3.02 -26.89 14.75
C PRO A 116 3.98 -26.54 15.90
N ALA A 117 3.46 -26.56 17.14
CA ALA A 117 4.19 -26.12 18.33
C ALA A 117 5.54 -26.83 18.52
N HIS A 118 5.65 -28.09 18.07
CA HIS A 118 6.90 -28.85 18.11
C HIS A 118 8.00 -28.24 17.21
N ARG A 119 7.64 -27.79 16.00
CA ARG A 119 8.61 -27.11 15.10
C ARG A 119 9.05 -25.76 15.65
N ARG A 120 8.15 -25.01 16.29
CA ARG A 120 8.53 -23.72 16.91
C ARG A 120 9.59 -23.90 18.00
N LYS A 121 9.46 -24.92 18.84
CA LYS A 121 10.46 -25.22 19.88
C LYS A 121 11.82 -25.55 19.28
N ILE A 122 11.87 -26.37 18.23
CA ILE A 122 13.13 -26.77 17.56
C ILE A 122 13.80 -25.54 16.92
N ASP A 123 13.01 -24.68 16.24
CA ASP A 123 13.55 -23.47 15.61
C ASP A 123 14.09 -22.48 16.66
N THR A 124 13.42 -22.36 17.82
CA THR A 124 13.88 -21.51 18.94
C THR A 124 15.16 -22.07 19.58
N GLU A 125 15.24 -23.38 19.84
CA GLU A 125 16.45 -24.00 20.40
C GLU A 125 17.65 -23.90 19.47
N LYS A 126 17.43 -24.02 18.13
CA LYS A 126 18.50 -23.83 17.15
C LYS A 126 19.01 -22.41 17.15
N ASN A 127 18.11 -21.41 17.19
CA ASN A 127 18.51 -20.01 17.19
C ASN A 127 19.25 -19.61 18.46
N VAL A 128 18.87 -20.17 19.62
CA VAL A 128 19.59 -19.94 20.88
C VAL A 128 20.99 -20.52 20.82
N LYS A 129 21.16 -21.76 20.35
CA LYS A 129 22.48 -22.38 20.20
C LYS A 129 23.40 -21.63 19.25
N VAL A 130 22.87 -21.13 18.11
CA VAL A 130 23.65 -20.32 17.16
C VAL A 130 24.10 -19.00 17.81
N ALA A 131 23.25 -18.37 18.63
CA ALA A 131 23.61 -17.13 19.34
C ALA A 131 24.63 -17.35 20.48
N GLU A 132 24.66 -18.55 21.08
CA GLU A 132 25.66 -18.92 22.10
C GLU A 132 27.03 -19.28 21.50
N ASP A 133 27.02 -19.81 20.26
CA ASP A 133 28.25 -20.20 19.54
C ASP A 133 28.91 -19.03 18.77
N GLU A 134 28.27 -17.84 18.68
CA GLU A 134 28.90 -16.66 18.09
C GLU A 134 30.02 -16.15 19.01
N PRO A 135 31.29 -16.05 18.52
CA PRO A 135 32.41 -15.56 19.30
C PRO A 135 32.11 -14.12 19.72
N LYS A 136 32.07 -13.86 21.03
CA LYS A 136 32.06 -12.51 21.61
C LYS A 136 33.29 -11.78 21.13
N ILE A 137 33.18 -11.02 20.06
CA ILE A 137 34.21 -10.10 19.62
C ILE A 137 34.30 -9.00 20.68
N ILE A 138 35.32 -9.06 21.50
CA ILE A 138 35.74 -8.03 22.48
C ILE A 138 36.51 -6.95 21.72
#